data_913a27d01ac05e1266b46c3e27ce0a98
#
_entry.id   913a27d01ac05e1266b46c3e27ce0a98
#
_cell.length_a   1.000
_cell.length_b   1.000
_cell.length_c   1.000
_cell.angle_alpha   90.00
_cell.angle_beta   90.00
_cell.angle_gamma   90.00
#
_symmetry.space_group_name_H-M   'P 1'
#
loop_
_entity.id
_entity.type
_entity.pdbx_description
1 polymer ?
#
loop_
_entity_poly.entity_id
_entity_poly.type
_entity_poly.pdbx_seq_one_letter_code
_entity_poly.pdbx_strand_id
1 'polypeptide(L)'
;FARFCERSSSHLGDGVGIHCTLNEPNVVALMGFYLGVFPPGTRDEGAMGKATDNLIRAHRLAYDAIKAGPGDAAVGMTLSMHEFAAEPGGYEWRSDDLNSKEDVWLDACRGDDYVGVQTYTRLRFGPDGLLGPAEGVSALQMGYEFWPQALETTIRRAIEVAGTPVYVTENGIGTADDDQRVQYVTEALRRVGHCLDDGLDVRGYFYWS
;
A
#
# COMPACT_ATOMS: atom_id res chain seq x y z
N PHE A 1 9.10 18.72 7.26
CA PHE A 1 9.05 17.28 7.50
C PHE A 1 10.46 16.69 7.58
N ALA A 2 11.37 16.92 6.60
CA ALA A 2 12.74 16.38 6.61
C ALA A 2 13.51 16.69 7.91
N ARG A 3 13.42 17.94 8.43
CA ARG A 3 14.02 18.32 9.72
C ARG A 3 13.47 17.54 10.91
N PHE A 4 12.21 17.13 10.85
CA PHE A 4 11.63 16.26 11.87
C PHE A 4 12.25 14.85 11.76
N CYS A 5 12.36 14.30 10.56
CA CYS A 5 12.96 12.99 10.32
C CYS A 5 14.43 12.95 10.74
N GLU A 6 15.21 13.99 10.40
CA GLU A 6 16.58 14.16 10.84
C GLU A 6 16.72 14.14 12.37
N ARG A 7 15.90 14.91 13.07
CA ARG A 7 15.93 14.97 14.54
C ARG A 7 15.49 13.66 15.16
N SER A 8 14.45 13.05 14.60
CA SER A 8 13.90 11.78 15.09
C SER A 8 14.93 10.65 14.96
N SER A 9 15.53 10.49 13.77
CA SER A 9 16.55 9.46 13.54
C SER A 9 17.80 9.69 14.39
N SER A 10 18.25 10.95 14.53
CA SER A 10 19.39 11.29 15.39
C SER A 10 19.11 11.00 16.87
N HIS A 11 17.87 11.20 17.32
CA HIS A 11 17.50 10.95 18.73
C HIS A 11 17.32 9.46 19.04
N LEU A 12 16.71 8.72 18.11
CA LEU A 12 16.45 7.28 18.28
C LEU A 12 17.70 6.44 18.02
N GLY A 13 18.63 6.94 17.20
CA GLY A 13 19.89 6.28 16.91
C GLY A 13 19.72 4.85 16.44
N ASP A 14 20.56 3.96 16.93
CA ASP A 14 20.58 2.53 16.57
C ASP A 14 19.40 1.73 17.18
N GLY A 15 18.51 2.39 17.92
CA GLY A 15 17.36 1.73 18.55
C GLY A 15 16.23 1.38 17.57
N VAL A 16 16.31 1.85 16.32
CA VAL A 16 15.29 1.60 15.28
C VAL A 16 15.93 0.94 14.07
N GLY A 17 15.47 -0.28 13.74
CA GLY A 17 15.97 -1.04 12.58
C GLY A 17 15.25 -0.73 11.26
N ILE A 18 14.02 -0.18 11.31
CA ILE A 18 13.21 0.13 10.12
C ILE A 18 12.48 1.45 10.35
N HIS A 19 12.59 2.36 9.39
CA HIS A 19 11.85 3.61 9.37
C HIS A 19 10.85 3.65 8.19
N CYS A 20 9.59 3.96 8.50
CA CYS A 20 8.61 4.37 7.51
C CYS A 20 8.56 5.90 7.43
N THR A 21 8.79 6.45 6.27
CA THR A 21 8.75 7.92 6.07
C THR A 21 7.34 8.46 6.08
N LEU A 22 6.46 7.87 5.27
CA LEU A 22 5.05 8.23 5.13
C LEU A 22 4.19 6.97 5.10
N ASN A 23 3.12 6.99 5.88
CA ASN A 23 2.11 5.95 5.82
C ASN A 23 0.99 6.33 4.86
N GLU A 24 0.74 5.50 3.86
CA GLU A 24 -0.33 5.64 2.85
C GLU A 24 -0.48 7.05 2.26
N PRO A 25 0.59 7.69 1.76
CA PRO A 25 0.46 9.01 1.18
C PRO A 25 -0.45 9.02 -0.07
N ASN A 26 -0.58 7.91 -0.76
CA ASN A 26 -1.52 7.71 -1.86
C ASN A 26 -2.98 7.85 -1.39
N VAL A 27 -3.33 7.33 -0.22
CA VAL A 27 -4.66 7.51 0.39
C VAL A 27 -4.88 8.97 0.79
N VAL A 28 -3.86 9.63 1.37
CA VAL A 28 -3.94 11.05 1.71
C VAL A 28 -4.23 11.90 0.48
N ALA A 29 -3.52 11.66 -0.62
CA ALA A 29 -3.73 12.37 -1.87
C ALA A 29 -5.12 12.12 -2.46
N LEU A 30 -5.53 10.84 -2.53
CA LEU A 30 -6.82 10.44 -3.09
C LEU A 30 -8.00 10.95 -2.24
N MET A 31 -8.00 10.61 -0.95
CA MET A 31 -9.16 10.86 -0.08
C MET A 31 -9.27 12.33 0.33
N GLY A 32 -8.14 13.04 0.49
CA GLY A 32 -8.12 14.44 0.91
C GLY A 32 -8.30 15.43 -0.23
N PHE A 33 -7.73 15.15 -1.39
CA PHE A 33 -7.62 16.15 -2.47
C PHE A 33 -8.46 15.82 -3.72
N TYR A 34 -8.77 14.54 -3.97
CA TYR A 34 -9.60 14.15 -5.12
C TYR A 34 -11.05 13.85 -4.71
N LEU A 35 -11.26 12.94 -3.74
CA LEU A 35 -12.59 12.55 -3.29
C LEU A 35 -13.18 13.49 -2.24
N GLY A 36 -12.34 14.24 -1.54
CA GLY A 36 -12.77 15.21 -0.53
C GLY A 36 -13.45 14.57 0.70
N VAL A 37 -13.10 13.32 1.01
CA VAL A 37 -13.64 12.56 2.16
C VAL A 37 -12.85 12.88 3.43
N PHE A 38 -11.53 13.06 3.30
CA PHE A 38 -10.65 13.46 4.39
C PHE A 38 -10.30 14.95 4.30
N PRO A 39 -9.85 15.59 5.39
CA PRO A 39 -9.27 16.94 5.28
C PRO A 39 -8.13 16.98 4.25
N PRO A 40 -8.01 18.04 3.46
CA PRO A 40 -8.72 19.32 3.52
C PRO A 40 -10.10 19.33 2.85
N GLY A 41 -10.61 18.22 2.34
CA GLY A 41 -11.93 18.11 1.72
C GLY A 41 -11.99 18.67 0.29
N THR A 42 -10.86 18.77 -0.39
CA THR A 42 -10.76 19.26 -1.77
C THR A 42 -11.24 18.17 -2.74
N ARG A 43 -11.87 18.61 -3.85
CA ARG A 43 -12.34 17.73 -4.93
C ARG A 43 -11.80 18.24 -6.26
N ASP A 44 -10.49 18.07 -6.46
CA ASP A 44 -9.78 18.61 -7.60
C ASP A 44 -8.59 17.74 -7.98
N GLU A 45 -8.55 17.27 -9.22
CA GLU A 45 -7.51 16.38 -9.73
C GLU A 45 -6.13 17.07 -9.76
N GLY A 46 -6.08 18.35 -10.11
CA GLY A 46 -4.84 19.13 -10.10
C GLY A 46 -4.29 19.34 -8.69
N ALA A 47 -5.19 19.48 -7.68
CA ALA A 47 -4.79 19.53 -6.28
C ALA A 47 -4.25 18.17 -5.80
N MET A 48 -4.87 17.05 -6.23
CA MET A 48 -4.35 15.71 -5.95
C MET A 48 -2.96 15.53 -6.56
N GLY A 49 -2.75 15.91 -7.83
CA GLY A 49 -1.43 15.84 -8.47
C GLY A 49 -0.36 16.61 -7.71
N LYS A 50 -0.66 17.85 -7.30
CA LYS A 50 0.26 18.66 -6.46
C LYS A 50 0.53 18.03 -5.10
N ALA A 51 -0.46 17.41 -4.47
CA ALA A 51 -0.29 16.71 -3.20
C ALA A 51 0.62 15.49 -3.38
N THR A 52 0.42 14.70 -4.45
CA THR A 52 1.26 13.57 -4.84
C THR A 52 2.73 14.01 -5.00
N ASP A 53 2.99 15.01 -5.81
CA ASP A 53 4.36 15.54 -6.03
C ASP A 53 5.02 15.99 -4.73
N ASN A 54 4.28 16.70 -3.88
CA ASN A 54 4.79 17.19 -2.61
C ASN A 54 5.07 16.06 -1.61
N LEU A 55 4.22 15.04 -1.56
CA LEU A 55 4.39 13.89 -0.67
C LEU A 55 5.57 13.01 -1.12
N ILE A 56 5.72 12.78 -2.43
CA ILE A 56 6.88 12.09 -3.00
C ILE A 56 8.17 12.86 -2.68
N ARG A 57 8.17 14.17 -2.89
CA ARG A 57 9.31 15.00 -2.52
C ARG A 57 9.61 14.96 -1.02
N ALA A 58 8.58 14.98 -0.17
CA ALA A 58 8.74 14.90 1.27
C ALA A 58 9.35 13.55 1.68
N HIS A 59 8.91 12.45 1.05
CA HIS A 59 9.47 11.12 1.23
C HIS A 59 10.97 11.10 0.88
N ARG A 60 11.36 11.58 -0.30
CA ARG A 60 12.79 11.60 -0.71
C ARG A 60 13.66 12.39 0.25
N LEU A 61 13.22 13.58 0.65
CA LEU A 61 13.95 14.41 1.61
C LEU A 61 14.02 13.78 3.01
N ALA A 62 13.01 13.00 3.40
CA ALA A 62 13.01 12.27 4.66
C ALA A 62 13.95 11.05 4.59
N TYR A 63 13.94 10.32 3.48
CA TYR A 63 14.85 9.21 3.22
C TYR A 63 16.31 9.69 3.37
N ASP A 64 16.70 10.73 2.64
CA ASP A 64 18.05 11.28 2.68
C ASP A 64 18.43 11.73 4.11
N ALA A 65 17.52 12.40 4.81
CA ALA A 65 17.75 12.89 6.16
C ALA A 65 17.95 11.75 7.19
N ILE A 66 17.20 10.65 7.05
CA ILE A 66 17.33 9.48 7.91
C ILE A 66 18.63 8.73 7.59
N LYS A 67 18.92 8.51 6.31
CA LYS A 67 20.15 7.80 5.86
C LYS A 67 21.43 8.57 6.19
N ALA A 68 21.37 9.88 6.34
CA ALA A 68 22.48 10.70 6.82
C ALA A 68 22.66 10.67 8.35
N GLY A 69 21.69 10.12 9.07
CA GLY A 69 21.71 9.97 10.52
C GLY A 69 22.56 8.78 10.99
N PRO A 70 22.59 8.52 12.32
CA PRO A 70 23.27 7.38 12.88
C PRO A 70 22.56 6.05 12.57
N GLY A 71 23.34 4.96 12.49
CA GLY A 71 22.81 3.62 12.24
C GLY A 71 22.66 3.26 10.76
N ASP A 72 22.15 2.06 10.52
CA ASP A 72 21.95 1.48 9.19
C ASP A 72 20.49 1.04 8.96
N ALA A 73 19.55 1.68 9.64
CA ALA A 73 18.15 1.35 9.55
C ALA A 73 17.65 1.35 8.09
N ALA A 74 16.82 0.37 7.76
CA ALA A 74 16.12 0.34 6.49
C ALA A 74 15.07 1.45 6.44
N VAL A 75 14.99 2.17 5.32
CA VAL A 75 14.08 3.29 5.12
C VAL A 75 13.20 3.05 3.89
N GLY A 76 11.91 3.22 4.04
CA GLY A 76 10.96 3.06 2.94
C GLY A 76 9.67 3.85 3.20
N MET A 77 8.71 3.67 2.31
CA MET A 77 7.37 4.23 2.38
C MET A 77 6.33 3.12 2.32
N THR A 78 5.19 3.28 2.98
CA THR A 78 4.11 2.28 2.94
C THR A 78 2.93 2.77 2.10
N LEU A 79 2.38 1.88 1.29
CA LEU A 79 1.35 2.20 0.31
C LEU A 79 0.12 1.31 0.52
N SER A 80 -1.06 1.91 0.52
CA SER A 80 -2.31 1.18 0.36
C SER A 80 -2.42 0.70 -1.07
N MET A 81 -2.51 -0.61 -1.25
CA MET A 81 -2.53 -1.23 -2.57
C MET A 81 -3.74 -2.15 -2.74
N HIS A 82 -4.22 -2.25 -3.96
CA HIS A 82 -5.37 -3.07 -4.31
C HIS A 82 -5.10 -3.94 -5.53
N GLU A 83 -5.68 -5.12 -5.53
CA GLU A 83 -5.91 -5.82 -6.78
C GLU A 83 -7.09 -5.15 -7.50
N PHE A 84 -6.84 -4.61 -8.68
CA PHE A 84 -7.90 -4.02 -9.50
C PHE A 84 -8.40 -5.05 -10.51
N ALA A 85 -9.67 -5.43 -10.39
CA ALA A 85 -10.31 -6.42 -11.21
C ALA A 85 -11.45 -5.80 -12.02
N ALA A 86 -11.36 -5.83 -13.35
CA ALA A 86 -12.44 -5.42 -14.23
C ALA A 86 -13.34 -6.61 -14.58
N GLU A 87 -14.65 -6.39 -14.63
CA GLU A 87 -15.57 -7.36 -15.21
C GLU A 87 -15.28 -7.56 -16.70
N PRO A 88 -15.45 -8.79 -17.24
CA PRO A 88 -15.32 -9.02 -18.68
C PRO A 88 -16.26 -8.15 -19.50
N GLY A 89 -15.77 -7.60 -20.61
CA GLY A 89 -16.62 -6.81 -21.52
C GLY A 89 -16.06 -5.45 -21.90
N GLY A 90 -14.74 -5.26 -21.84
CA GLY A 90 -14.07 -4.05 -22.33
C GLY A 90 -13.86 -2.99 -21.27
N TYR A 91 -13.84 -3.37 -19.99
CA TYR A 91 -13.55 -2.46 -18.86
C TYR A 91 -12.13 -2.65 -18.30
N GLU A 92 -11.34 -3.52 -18.90
CA GLU A 92 -9.96 -3.86 -18.49
C GLU A 92 -9.07 -2.62 -18.42
N TRP A 93 -9.29 -1.63 -19.27
CA TRP A 93 -8.59 -0.35 -19.24
C TRP A 93 -8.72 0.41 -17.90
N ARG A 94 -9.78 0.14 -17.13
CA ARG A 94 -9.95 0.75 -15.79
C ARG A 94 -8.96 0.18 -14.79
N SER A 95 -8.70 -1.13 -14.85
CA SER A 95 -7.68 -1.76 -14.03
C SER A 95 -6.29 -1.23 -14.39
N ASP A 96 -6.01 -1.06 -15.69
CA ASP A 96 -4.73 -0.53 -16.17
C ASP A 96 -4.53 0.93 -15.77
N ASP A 97 -5.57 1.77 -15.89
CA ASP A 97 -5.52 3.17 -15.46
C ASP A 97 -5.29 3.30 -13.94
N LEU A 98 -5.97 2.50 -13.12
CA LEU A 98 -5.80 2.52 -11.67
C LEU A 98 -4.44 1.97 -11.25
N ASN A 99 -3.98 0.91 -11.88
CA ASN A 99 -2.63 0.41 -11.71
C ASN A 99 -1.59 1.48 -12.03
N SER A 100 -1.73 2.16 -13.16
CA SER A 100 -0.83 3.25 -13.56
C SER A 100 -0.79 4.39 -12.53
N LYS A 101 -1.90 4.68 -11.87
CA LYS A 101 -1.95 5.69 -10.79
C LYS A 101 -1.26 5.23 -9.51
N GLU A 102 -1.31 3.95 -9.18
CA GLU A 102 -0.52 3.38 -8.09
C GLU A 102 0.97 3.32 -8.43
N ASP A 103 1.32 3.05 -9.69
CA ASP A 103 2.71 2.93 -10.14
C ASP A 103 3.53 4.20 -9.91
N VAL A 104 2.92 5.38 -9.96
CA VAL A 104 3.58 6.65 -9.64
C VAL A 104 4.20 6.61 -8.24
N TRP A 105 3.53 5.97 -7.29
CA TRP A 105 4.01 5.83 -5.92
C TRP A 105 5.05 4.72 -5.78
N LEU A 106 4.85 3.61 -6.50
CA LEU A 106 5.82 2.52 -6.54
C LEU A 106 7.13 2.95 -7.21
N ASP A 107 7.04 3.72 -8.29
CA ASP A 107 8.21 4.33 -8.95
C ASP A 107 8.96 5.28 -7.99
N ALA A 108 8.24 5.99 -7.13
CA ALA A 108 8.84 6.84 -6.12
C ALA A 108 9.60 6.05 -5.04
N CYS A 109 9.31 4.76 -4.86
CA CYS A 109 10.03 3.86 -3.94
C CYS A 109 11.29 3.23 -4.56
N ARG A 110 11.59 3.49 -5.85
CA ARG A 110 12.81 2.96 -6.47
C ARG A 110 14.06 3.48 -5.76
N GLY A 111 14.90 2.54 -5.34
CA GLY A 111 16.12 2.85 -4.60
C GLY A 111 15.94 3.03 -3.10
N ASP A 112 14.73 2.82 -2.57
CA ASP A 112 14.51 2.66 -1.13
C ASP A 112 15.06 1.31 -0.65
N ASP A 113 15.23 1.17 0.65
CA ASP A 113 15.64 -0.12 1.23
C ASP A 113 14.49 -1.14 1.23
N TYR A 114 13.24 -0.65 1.15
CA TYR A 114 12.02 -1.46 1.02
C TYR A 114 10.82 -0.62 0.56
N VAL A 115 9.78 -1.30 0.09
CA VAL A 115 8.42 -0.74 -0.02
C VAL A 115 7.47 -1.51 0.89
N GLY A 116 6.63 -0.78 1.63
CA GLY A 116 5.59 -1.37 2.47
C GLY A 116 4.29 -1.56 1.69
N VAL A 117 3.78 -2.79 1.67
CA VAL A 117 2.51 -3.14 1.02
C VAL A 117 1.43 -3.29 2.08
N GLN A 118 0.34 -2.56 1.90
CA GLN A 118 -0.86 -2.58 2.76
C GLN A 118 -2.06 -2.96 1.91
N THR A 119 -2.50 -4.21 2.00
CA THR A 119 -3.54 -4.76 1.13
C THR A 119 -4.56 -5.54 1.94
N TYR A 120 -5.83 -5.25 1.72
CA TYR A 120 -6.94 -5.87 2.46
C TYR A 120 -7.93 -6.62 1.56
N THR A 121 -8.05 -6.20 0.30
CA THR A 121 -9.05 -6.72 -0.62
C THR A 121 -8.70 -6.38 -2.06
N ARG A 122 -9.55 -6.81 -2.99
CA ARG A 122 -9.58 -6.29 -4.36
C ARG A 122 -10.67 -5.25 -4.53
N LEU A 123 -10.57 -4.45 -5.58
CA LEU A 123 -11.60 -3.55 -6.06
C LEU A 123 -12.07 -4.00 -7.44
N ARG A 124 -13.38 -4.23 -7.58
CA ARG A 124 -13.99 -4.70 -8.82
C ARG A 124 -14.71 -3.58 -9.53
N PHE A 125 -14.61 -3.56 -10.86
CA PHE A 125 -15.19 -2.51 -11.70
C PHE A 125 -16.03 -3.10 -12.82
N GLY A 126 -17.18 -2.45 -13.05
CA GLY A 126 -18.08 -2.72 -14.15
C GLY A 126 -18.39 -1.45 -14.94
N PRO A 127 -19.45 -1.49 -15.77
CA PRO A 127 -19.82 -0.36 -16.64
C PRO A 127 -20.05 0.93 -15.87
N ASP A 128 -20.69 0.86 -14.72
CA ASP A 128 -21.12 2.03 -13.95
C ASP A 128 -20.13 2.43 -12.83
N GLY A 129 -18.97 1.78 -12.74
CA GLY A 129 -17.94 2.10 -11.76
C GLY A 129 -17.63 0.95 -10.80
N LEU A 130 -17.35 1.28 -9.54
CA LEU A 130 -17.01 0.31 -8.50
C LEU A 130 -18.19 -0.61 -8.20
N LEU A 131 -17.92 -1.91 -8.19
CA LEU A 131 -18.87 -2.97 -7.83
C LEU A 131 -18.72 -3.35 -6.35
N GLY A 132 -19.78 -3.89 -5.78
CA GLY A 132 -19.72 -4.61 -4.51
C GLY A 132 -19.02 -5.97 -4.61
N PRO A 133 -19.00 -6.73 -3.49
CA PRO A 133 -18.49 -8.09 -3.49
C PRO A 133 -19.13 -8.97 -4.56
N ALA A 134 -18.36 -9.91 -5.12
CA ALA A 134 -18.87 -10.85 -6.11
C ALA A 134 -19.96 -11.75 -5.52
N GLU A 135 -20.82 -12.29 -6.38
CA GLU A 135 -21.82 -13.25 -5.96
C GLU A 135 -21.16 -14.47 -5.26
N GLY A 136 -21.67 -14.81 -4.09
CA GLY A 136 -21.12 -15.89 -3.25
C GLY A 136 -19.85 -15.55 -2.47
N VAL A 137 -19.34 -14.32 -2.57
CA VAL A 137 -18.20 -13.85 -1.75
C VAL A 137 -18.70 -12.99 -0.58
N SER A 138 -18.21 -13.30 0.62
CA SER A 138 -18.62 -12.59 1.84
C SER A 138 -18.17 -11.13 1.81
N ALA A 139 -19.07 -10.23 2.19
CA ALA A 139 -18.72 -8.86 2.54
C ALA A 139 -18.23 -8.79 3.98
N LEU A 140 -17.13 -8.06 4.20
CA LEU A 140 -16.57 -7.80 5.52
C LEU A 140 -17.21 -6.58 6.19
N GLN A 141 -16.95 -6.37 7.46
CA GLN A 141 -17.52 -5.25 8.23
C GLN A 141 -17.29 -3.87 7.58
N MET A 142 -16.15 -3.67 6.92
CA MET A 142 -15.82 -2.44 6.18
C MET A 142 -16.44 -2.37 4.78
N GLY A 143 -17.28 -3.33 4.39
CA GLY A 143 -17.84 -3.44 3.05
C GLY A 143 -16.88 -4.05 2.02
N TYR A 144 -15.70 -4.47 2.44
CA TYR A 144 -14.71 -5.10 1.56
C TYR A 144 -15.11 -6.55 1.25
N GLU A 145 -14.67 -7.03 0.11
CA GLU A 145 -14.76 -8.42 -0.27
C GLU A 145 -13.76 -9.27 0.53
N PHE A 146 -14.17 -10.45 1.00
CA PHE A 146 -13.24 -11.43 1.58
C PHE A 146 -12.34 -11.97 0.47
N TRP A 147 -11.19 -11.33 0.26
CA TRP A 147 -10.31 -11.63 -0.87
C TRP A 147 -8.82 -11.57 -0.47
N PRO A 148 -8.34 -12.52 0.34
CA PRO A 148 -6.93 -12.55 0.78
C PRO A 148 -5.94 -12.74 -0.37
N GLN A 149 -6.38 -13.23 -1.54
CA GLN A 149 -5.61 -13.42 -2.75
C GLN A 149 -4.99 -12.12 -3.29
N ALA A 150 -5.64 -10.97 -3.04
CA ALA A 150 -5.13 -9.66 -3.45
C ALA A 150 -3.71 -9.40 -2.95
N LEU A 151 -3.33 -9.96 -1.80
CA LEU A 151 -2.02 -9.75 -1.21
C LEU A 151 -0.88 -10.27 -2.13
N GLU A 152 -1.06 -11.44 -2.74
CA GLU A 152 -0.07 -11.97 -3.69
C GLU A 152 0.08 -11.05 -4.91
N THR A 153 -1.05 -10.61 -5.49
CA THR A 153 -1.07 -9.72 -6.65
C THR A 153 -0.33 -8.41 -6.36
N THR A 154 -0.59 -7.80 -5.22
CA THR A 154 0.03 -6.52 -4.86
C THR A 154 1.50 -6.63 -4.48
N ILE A 155 1.93 -7.70 -3.82
CA ILE A 155 3.35 -7.99 -3.57
C ILE A 155 4.11 -8.11 -4.89
N ARG A 156 3.61 -8.94 -5.82
CA ARG A 156 4.25 -9.14 -7.13
C ARG A 156 4.38 -7.82 -7.89
N ARG A 157 3.30 -7.04 -7.92
CA ARG A 157 3.31 -5.73 -8.56
C ARG A 157 4.30 -4.76 -7.92
N ALA A 158 4.32 -4.69 -6.59
CA ALA A 158 5.24 -3.81 -5.87
C ALA A 158 6.70 -4.12 -6.20
N ILE A 159 7.09 -5.40 -6.24
CA ILE A 159 8.44 -5.82 -6.61
C ILE A 159 8.73 -5.55 -8.09
N GLU A 160 7.78 -5.83 -8.99
CA GLU A 160 7.92 -5.58 -10.42
C GLU A 160 8.18 -4.11 -10.73
N VAL A 161 7.40 -3.21 -10.13
CA VAL A 161 7.46 -1.77 -10.42
C VAL A 161 8.56 -1.08 -9.61
N ALA A 162 8.62 -1.25 -8.30
CA ALA A 162 9.60 -0.57 -7.46
C ALA A 162 11.00 -1.20 -7.54
N GLY A 163 11.10 -2.51 -7.76
CA GLY A 163 12.38 -3.22 -7.80
C GLY A 163 13.08 -3.28 -6.43
N THR A 164 12.34 -3.13 -5.34
CA THR A 164 12.84 -3.12 -3.95
C THR A 164 12.25 -4.27 -3.16
N PRO A 165 12.89 -4.70 -2.06
CA PRO A 165 12.29 -5.65 -1.13
C PRO A 165 10.94 -5.18 -0.61
N VAL A 166 10.04 -6.11 -0.28
CA VAL A 166 8.71 -5.84 0.26
C VAL A 166 8.64 -6.22 1.73
N TYR A 167 8.04 -5.35 2.54
CA TYR A 167 7.39 -5.72 3.79
C TYR A 167 5.89 -5.61 3.63
N VAL A 168 5.12 -6.64 3.97
CA VAL A 168 3.68 -6.52 4.18
C VAL A 168 3.48 -5.79 5.50
N THR A 169 3.25 -4.50 5.44
CA THR A 169 3.18 -3.62 6.62
C THR A 169 1.79 -3.56 7.22
N GLU A 170 0.77 -3.92 6.46
CA GLU A 170 -0.57 -4.15 6.96
C GLU A 170 -1.31 -5.16 6.08
N ASN A 171 -1.98 -6.12 6.71
CA ASN A 171 -2.92 -7.04 6.09
C ASN A 171 -3.82 -7.66 7.16
N GLY A 172 -5.10 -7.81 6.87
CA GLY A 172 -6.07 -8.37 7.81
C GLY A 172 -7.51 -8.01 7.44
N ILE A 173 -8.43 -8.23 8.35
CA ILE A 173 -9.85 -7.92 8.17
C ILE A 173 -10.51 -7.37 9.43
N GLY A 174 -11.50 -6.49 9.25
CA GLY A 174 -12.45 -6.12 10.29
C GLY A 174 -13.58 -7.15 10.37
N THR A 175 -13.62 -7.93 11.45
CA THR A 175 -14.67 -8.91 11.70
C THR A 175 -14.82 -9.19 13.20
N ALA A 176 -16.03 -9.47 13.63
CA ALA A 176 -16.31 -9.99 14.98
C ALA A 176 -16.16 -11.52 15.06
N ASP A 177 -16.05 -12.19 13.91
CA ASP A 177 -15.91 -13.64 13.79
C ASP A 177 -14.42 -14.01 13.71
N ASP A 178 -13.90 -14.60 14.77
CA ASP A 178 -12.47 -14.94 14.86
C ASP A 178 -12.11 -16.12 13.94
N ASP A 179 -13.01 -17.03 13.67
CA ASP A 179 -12.79 -18.13 12.71
C ASP A 179 -12.60 -17.58 11.29
N GLN A 180 -13.38 -16.56 10.94
CA GLN A 180 -13.22 -15.84 9.66
C GLN A 180 -11.86 -15.13 9.59
N ARG A 181 -11.41 -14.53 10.69
CA ARG A 181 -10.09 -13.88 10.80
C ARG A 181 -8.98 -14.90 10.61
N VAL A 182 -9.03 -16.01 11.31
CA VAL A 182 -8.04 -17.10 11.18
C VAL A 182 -7.99 -17.63 9.74
N GLN A 183 -9.15 -17.82 9.10
CA GLN A 183 -9.23 -18.24 7.70
C GLN A 183 -8.56 -17.23 6.76
N TYR A 184 -8.86 -15.93 6.94
CA TYR A 184 -8.28 -14.86 6.11
C TYR A 184 -6.75 -14.83 6.24
N VAL A 185 -6.24 -14.78 7.48
CA VAL A 185 -4.80 -14.69 7.74
C VAL A 185 -4.07 -15.93 7.24
N THR A 186 -4.66 -17.12 7.43
CA THR A 186 -4.08 -18.38 6.93
C THR A 186 -3.94 -18.35 5.42
N GLU A 187 -4.95 -17.89 4.70
CA GLU A 187 -4.89 -17.80 3.24
C GLU A 187 -3.94 -16.70 2.77
N ALA A 188 -3.93 -15.53 3.44
CA ALA A 188 -2.99 -14.45 3.14
C ALA A 188 -1.53 -14.90 3.31
N LEU A 189 -1.20 -15.59 4.41
CA LEU A 189 0.14 -16.13 4.63
C LEU A 189 0.53 -17.20 3.60
N ARG A 190 -0.42 -18.00 3.12
CA ARG A 190 -0.18 -18.93 2.03
C ARG A 190 0.21 -18.18 0.75
N ARG A 191 -0.45 -17.04 0.46
CA ARG A 191 -0.11 -16.18 -0.69
C ARG A 191 1.28 -15.55 -0.56
N VAL A 192 1.67 -15.15 0.65
CA VAL A 192 3.08 -14.74 0.92
C VAL A 192 4.04 -15.91 0.65
N GLY A 193 3.66 -17.13 1.07
CA GLY A 193 4.44 -18.34 0.80
C GLY A 193 4.69 -18.55 -0.69
N HIS A 194 3.68 -18.39 -1.55
CA HIS A 194 3.85 -18.48 -3.00
C HIS A 194 4.86 -17.45 -3.54
N CYS A 195 4.82 -16.22 -3.03
CA CYS A 195 5.80 -15.20 -3.41
C CYS A 195 7.23 -15.60 -3.03
N LEU A 196 7.42 -16.16 -1.83
CA LEU A 196 8.72 -16.64 -1.36
C LEU A 196 9.22 -17.85 -2.16
N ASP A 197 8.33 -18.80 -2.48
CA ASP A 197 8.65 -19.98 -3.30
C ASP A 197 9.10 -19.59 -4.72
N ASP A 198 8.55 -18.50 -5.27
CA ASP A 198 8.96 -17.91 -6.54
C ASP A 198 10.22 -17.03 -6.44
N GLY A 199 10.84 -16.95 -5.26
CA GLY A 199 12.09 -16.20 -5.04
C GLY A 199 11.93 -14.69 -4.89
N LEU A 200 10.73 -14.18 -4.62
CA LEU A 200 10.49 -12.77 -4.38
C LEU A 200 11.01 -12.35 -3.00
N ASP A 201 11.64 -11.17 -2.91
CA ASP A 201 12.23 -10.66 -1.66
C ASP A 201 11.16 -10.04 -0.76
N VAL A 202 10.44 -10.91 -0.02
CA VAL A 202 9.46 -10.52 0.99
C VAL A 202 10.07 -10.75 2.38
N ARG A 203 10.27 -9.67 3.14
CA ARG A 203 11.08 -9.69 4.38
C ARG A 203 10.30 -9.70 5.67
N GLY A 204 8.99 -9.43 5.64
CA GLY A 204 8.16 -9.42 6.83
C GLY A 204 6.68 -9.30 6.56
N TYR A 205 5.90 -9.65 7.57
CA TYR A 205 4.44 -9.56 7.55
C TYR A 205 3.93 -9.04 8.89
N PHE A 206 3.14 -7.97 8.85
CA PHE A 206 2.50 -7.35 9.99
C PHE A 206 0.98 -7.45 9.85
N TYR A 207 0.37 -8.15 10.79
CA TYR A 207 -1.08 -8.25 10.85
C TYR A 207 -1.70 -6.93 11.34
N TRP A 208 -2.77 -6.52 10.69
CA TRP A 208 -3.59 -5.35 11.06
C TRP A 208 -5.07 -5.72 11.03
N SER A 209 -5.75 -5.42 12.04
CA SER A 209 -5.98 -5.79 13.43
C SER A 209 -7.39 -6.44 13.57
#